data_90934c5e273128ab6468f36f1832be62
#
_entry.id   90934c5e273128ab6468f36f1832be62
#
_cell.length_a   1.000
_cell.length_b   1.000
_cell.length_c   1.000
_cell.angle_alpha   90.00
_cell.angle_beta   90.00
_cell.angle_gamma   90.00
#
_symmetry.space_group_name_H-M   'P 1'
#
loop_
_entity.id
_entity.type
_entity.pdbx_description
1 polymer ?
#
loop_
_entity_poly.entity_id
_entity_poly.type
_entity_poly.pdbx_seq_one_letter_code
_entity_poly.pdbx_strand_id
1 'polypeptide(L)'
;MPKHKRKDFSCPKRQVFSFFDACYNRMKKERKKMKDFEMFSIIEKEENRQKLNVELIASENFVSKEVREVQGSVLTNKYAEGYPGKRYYGGCVHVDEAERLTIERAKKLFGAEYVNVQPHSGSQANMAVYNTILEPGDKVLGMDLAAGGHLTHGHPLNFSGRTYEFIPYGVTKEEETIDYDEVERLALEHHPKLIVAGASAYPRVIDFARLREIADKAGCYLMVDMAHIAGLVAAKLHPSPIPYADFVTTTTHKTLRGPRGGMVFCKEEFGKKLDSRVFPGMQGGPLEHVIAAKGVCLWEASQPEFKEYMEQVLKNVQVLVTKFKEANWRVVSGGSDNHLILVDTMASLNMTGKEAEKLLDEAGITCNKNTIPFETQKPFVTSGIRLGTAAMTSRGFKEEEFEKVGNWIIDVLTDGTSEHAHEVKKEVQKLTSQFPAEAQL
;
A
#
# COMPACT_ATOMS: atom_id res chain seq x y z
N MET A 1 -14.97 -66.78 15.04
CA MET A 1 -14.70 -65.67 14.15
C MET A 1 -15.53 -64.49 14.56
N PRO A 2 -14.96 -63.40 15.10
CA PRO A 2 -15.75 -62.21 15.48
C PRO A 2 -15.86 -61.24 14.31
N LYS A 3 -17.05 -60.65 14.14
CA LYS A 3 -17.43 -59.66 13.16
C LYS A 3 -16.79 -58.31 13.46
N HIS A 4 -15.98 -57.76 12.54
CA HIS A 4 -15.46 -56.39 12.62
C HIS A 4 -16.63 -55.40 12.36
N LYS A 5 -16.90 -54.56 13.37
CA LYS A 5 -17.71 -53.33 13.22
C LYS A 5 -16.87 -52.24 12.58
N ARG A 6 -17.27 -51.74 11.42
CA ARG A 6 -16.74 -50.50 10.82
C ARG A 6 -17.14 -49.33 11.70
N LYS A 7 -16.19 -48.56 12.18
CA LYS A 7 -16.45 -47.26 12.79
C LYS A 7 -16.60 -46.22 11.66
N ASP A 8 -17.79 -45.64 11.61
CA ASP A 8 -18.08 -44.47 10.79
C ASP A 8 -17.36 -43.26 11.38
N PHE A 9 -16.39 -42.71 10.65
CA PHE A 9 -15.79 -41.40 10.90
C PHE A 9 -16.64 -40.33 10.20
N SER A 10 -17.74 -39.90 10.81
CA SER A 10 -18.45 -38.69 10.38
C SER A 10 -17.69 -37.47 10.87
N CYS A 11 -17.14 -36.71 9.95
CA CYS A 11 -16.42 -35.45 10.14
C CYS A 11 -17.31 -34.40 10.83
N PRO A 12 -16.85 -33.66 11.86
CA PRO A 12 -17.67 -32.69 12.59
C PRO A 12 -17.73 -31.33 11.90
N LYS A 13 -18.21 -31.26 10.66
CA LYS A 13 -18.44 -29.98 9.96
C LYS A 13 -19.54 -29.09 10.57
N ARG A 14 -20.37 -29.61 11.45
CA ARG A 14 -21.46 -28.86 12.10
C ARG A 14 -21.04 -28.03 13.33
N GLN A 15 -19.95 -28.36 14.00
CA GLN A 15 -19.54 -27.63 15.22
C GLN A 15 -18.80 -26.33 14.97
N VAL A 16 -18.08 -26.19 13.84
CA VAL A 16 -17.33 -24.99 13.51
C VAL A 16 -18.25 -23.82 13.16
N PHE A 17 -19.33 -24.09 12.39
CA PHE A 17 -20.33 -23.07 12.06
C PHE A 17 -21.07 -22.52 13.28
N SER A 18 -21.37 -23.35 14.28
CA SER A 18 -22.09 -22.94 15.49
C SER A 18 -21.25 -22.02 16.40
N PHE A 19 -19.93 -22.16 16.40
CA PHE A 19 -19.05 -21.32 17.22
C PHE A 19 -18.88 -19.93 16.64
N PHE A 20 -18.74 -19.81 15.31
CA PHE A 20 -18.68 -18.53 14.61
C PHE A 20 -20.00 -17.76 14.72
N ASP A 21 -21.13 -18.42 14.57
CA ASP A 21 -22.47 -17.81 14.75
C ASP A 21 -22.70 -17.35 16.20
N ALA A 22 -22.23 -18.10 17.17
CA ALA A 22 -22.35 -17.73 18.59
C ALA A 22 -21.45 -16.52 18.92
N CYS A 23 -20.22 -16.47 18.39
CA CYS A 23 -19.30 -15.35 18.57
C CYS A 23 -19.83 -14.09 17.88
N TYR A 24 -20.31 -14.20 16.65
CA TYR A 24 -20.95 -13.14 15.88
C TYR A 24 -22.20 -12.58 16.59
N ASN A 25 -23.07 -13.47 17.06
CA ASN A 25 -24.26 -13.07 17.80
C ASN A 25 -23.95 -12.44 19.17
N ARG A 26 -22.87 -12.86 19.84
CA ARG A 26 -22.38 -12.24 21.08
C ARG A 26 -21.86 -10.84 20.81
N MET A 27 -21.03 -10.65 19.80
CA MET A 27 -20.55 -9.33 19.38
C MET A 27 -21.70 -8.39 18.96
N LYS A 28 -22.66 -8.91 18.21
CA LYS A 28 -23.86 -8.16 17.81
C LYS A 28 -24.73 -7.76 19.04
N LYS A 29 -24.78 -8.60 20.08
CA LYS A 29 -25.50 -8.31 21.34
C LYS A 29 -24.77 -7.29 22.21
N GLU A 30 -23.43 -7.30 22.21
CA GLU A 30 -22.60 -6.30 22.90
C GLU A 30 -22.64 -4.95 22.18
N ARG A 31 -22.58 -4.93 20.83
CA ARG A 31 -22.73 -3.72 20.02
C ARG A 31 -24.09 -3.03 20.20
N LYS A 32 -25.18 -3.78 20.35
CA LYS A 32 -26.52 -3.22 20.67
C LYS A 32 -26.58 -2.44 22.02
N LYS A 33 -25.57 -2.59 22.87
CA LYS A 33 -25.44 -1.82 24.14
C LYS A 33 -24.61 -0.55 23.98
N MET A 34 -24.02 -0.30 22.81
CA MET A 34 -23.22 0.90 22.57
C MET A 34 -24.12 2.12 22.42
N LYS A 35 -23.73 3.24 23.04
CA LYS A 35 -24.53 4.47 23.08
C LYS A 35 -24.67 5.12 21.69
N ASP A 36 -23.62 5.06 20.85
CA ASP A 36 -23.62 5.58 19.48
C ASP A 36 -23.92 4.47 18.47
N PHE A 37 -25.20 4.12 18.40
CA PHE A 37 -25.68 3.08 17.49
C PHE A 37 -25.48 3.43 16.00
N GLU A 38 -25.58 4.72 15.65
CA GLU A 38 -25.48 5.18 14.25
C GLU A 38 -24.08 4.94 13.71
N MET A 39 -23.04 5.38 14.42
CA MET A 39 -21.65 5.18 14.01
C MET A 39 -21.30 3.69 13.92
N PHE A 40 -21.65 2.90 14.93
CA PHE A 40 -21.37 1.46 14.92
C PHE A 40 -22.13 0.70 13.83
N SER A 41 -23.31 1.17 13.44
CA SER A 41 -24.06 0.62 12.29
C SER A 41 -23.34 0.89 10.97
N ILE A 42 -22.71 2.07 10.81
CA ILE A 42 -21.90 2.40 9.63
C ILE A 42 -20.66 1.50 9.56
N ILE A 43 -19.97 1.31 10.69
CA ILE A 43 -18.81 0.42 10.77
C ILE A 43 -19.19 -1.02 10.40
N GLU A 44 -20.34 -1.52 10.88
CA GLU A 44 -20.84 -2.85 10.54
C GLU A 44 -21.11 -3.01 9.03
N LYS A 45 -21.64 -1.96 8.37
CA LYS A 45 -21.83 -1.97 6.91
C LYS A 45 -20.50 -2.07 6.17
N GLU A 46 -19.46 -1.34 6.62
CA GLU A 46 -18.14 -1.40 6.00
C GLU A 46 -17.45 -2.75 6.26
N GLU A 47 -17.56 -3.31 7.46
CA GLU A 47 -17.09 -4.67 7.76
C GLU A 47 -17.73 -5.71 6.82
N ASN A 48 -19.03 -5.59 6.56
CA ASN A 48 -19.74 -6.48 5.64
C ASN A 48 -19.27 -6.27 4.20
N ARG A 49 -19.04 -5.02 3.75
CA ARG A 49 -18.49 -4.74 2.44
C ARG A 49 -17.13 -5.39 2.26
N GLN A 50 -16.20 -5.16 3.19
CA GLN A 50 -14.86 -5.74 3.15
C GLN A 50 -14.88 -7.27 3.17
N LYS A 51 -15.81 -7.87 3.92
CA LYS A 51 -15.96 -9.33 3.97
C LYS A 51 -16.44 -9.92 2.65
N LEU A 52 -17.36 -9.26 1.97
CA LEU A 52 -18.09 -9.80 0.82
C LEU A 52 -17.51 -9.39 -0.53
N ASN A 53 -16.61 -8.42 -0.58
CA ASN A 53 -15.97 -7.96 -1.81
C ASN A 53 -14.57 -8.55 -1.99
N VAL A 54 -14.14 -8.63 -3.24
CA VAL A 54 -12.74 -8.79 -3.64
C VAL A 54 -12.10 -7.41 -3.69
N GLU A 55 -11.07 -7.18 -2.86
CA GLU A 55 -10.37 -5.90 -2.74
C GLU A 55 -9.08 -5.90 -3.57
N LEU A 56 -9.06 -5.14 -4.65
CA LEU A 56 -7.92 -5.02 -5.56
C LEU A 56 -7.33 -3.62 -5.64
N ILE A 57 -7.70 -2.71 -4.73
CA ILE A 57 -7.00 -1.42 -4.64
C ILE A 57 -5.57 -1.67 -4.18
N ALA A 58 -4.59 -1.36 -5.03
CA ALA A 58 -3.17 -1.70 -4.81
C ALA A 58 -2.55 -1.01 -3.57
N SER A 59 -3.19 0.04 -3.05
CA SER A 59 -2.77 0.77 -1.85
C SER A 59 -3.50 0.34 -0.58
N GLU A 60 -4.34 -0.70 -0.64
CA GLU A 60 -5.06 -1.25 0.50
C GLU A 60 -4.52 -2.62 0.93
N ASN A 61 -4.78 -2.95 2.19
CA ASN A 61 -4.44 -4.26 2.75
C ASN A 61 -5.31 -4.56 3.98
N PHE A 62 -5.40 -5.83 4.36
CA PHE A 62 -6.00 -6.27 5.60
C PHE A 62 -4.92 -6.44 6.66
N VAL A 63 -5.04 -5.72 7.75
CA VAL A 63 -4.11 -5.83 8.88
C VAL A 63 -4.47 -7.01 9.79
N SER A 64 -3.52 -7.45 10.61
CA SER A 64 -3.76 -8.45 11.64
C SER A 64 -4.69 -7.93 12.73
N LYS A 65 -5.21 -8.87 13.53
CA LYS A 65 -5.99 -8.54 14.72
C LYS A 65 -5.17 -7.74 15.72
N GLU A 66 -3.90 -8.11 15.89
CA GLU A 66 -2.97 -7.48 16.82
C GLU A 66 -2.72 -6.02 16.47
N VAL A 67 -2.53 -5.69 15.20
CA VAL A 67 -2.39 -4.31 14.74
C VAL A 67 -3.63 -3.49 15.08
N ARG A 68 -4.84 -4.03 14.87
CA ARG A 68 -6.10 -3.33 15.20
C ARG A 68 -6.28 -3.16 16.72
N GLU A 69 -5.92 -4.17 17.51
CA GLU A 69 -6.03 -4.15 18.95
C GLU A 69 -5.11 -3.07 19.55
N VAL A 70 -3.87 -2.97 19.07
CA VAL A 70 -2.92 -1.94 19.52
C VAL A 70 -3.38 -0.53 19.13
N GLN A 71 -3.95 -0.34 17.94
CA GLN A 71 -4.52 0.96 17.55
C GLN A 71 -5.69 1.40 18.45
N GLY A 72 -6.48 0.47 18.97
CA GLY A 72 -7.57 0.72 19.92
C GLY A 72 -7.13 0.78 21.38
N SER A 73 -5.82 0.76 21.67
CA SER A 73 -5.29 0.71 23.02
C SER A 73 -5.35 2.06 23.76
N VAL A 74 -5.05 2.02 25.07
CA VAL A 74 -4.99 3.21 25.94
C VAL A 74 -3.93 4.23 25.53
N LEU A 75 -3.00 3.87 24.65
CA LEU A 75 -1.98 4.78 24.11
C LEU A 75 -2.62 5.96 23.34
N THR A 76 -3.86 5.81 22.86
CA THR A 76 -4.62 6.91 22.24
C THR A 76 -4.87 8.09 23.20
N ASN A 77 -4.81 7.87 24.51
CA ASN A 77 -5.06 8.89 25.54
C ASN A 77 -3.82 9.74 25.83
N LYS A 78 -2.62 9.32 25.36
CA LYS A 78 -1.36 9.92 25.79
C LYS A 78 -0.88 11.02 24.85
N TYR A 79 -0.62 12.20 25.40
CA TYR A 79 0.03 13.31 24.69
C TYR A 79 1.53 13.29 24.94
N ALA A 80 2.36 13.20 23.89
CA ALA A 80 3.79 12.89 24.00
C ALA A 80 4.66 13.73 23.03
N GLU A 81 4.42 15.06 22.94
CA GLU A 81 5.27 15.94 22.15
C GLU A 81 6.75 15.81 22.48
N GLY A 82 7.59 15.86 21.46
CA GLY A 82 9.02 15.60 21.54
C GLY A 82 9.37 14.17 21.16
N TYR A 83 10.49 13.69 21.67
CA TYR A 83 11.06 12.38 21.32
C TYR A 83 11.38 11.57 22.59
N PRO A 84 11.59 10.24 22.49
CA PRO A 84 11.89 9.40 23.64
C PRO A 84 13.03 9.92 24.52
N GLY A 85 12.75 10.17 25.80
CA GLY A 85 13.68 10.75 26.77
C GLY A 85 13.78 12.28 26.73
N LYS A 86 13.12 12.94 25.77
CA LYS A 86 13.09 14.41 25.61
C LYS A 86 11.67 14.88 25.31
N ARG A 87 10.71 14.51 26.15
CA ARG A 87 9.31 14.89 26.01
C ARG A 87 9.01 16.22 26.71
N TYR A 88 8.04 16.93 26.16
CA TYR A 88 7.52 18.16 26.77
C TYR A 88 6.50 17.88 27.89
N TYR A 89 6.03 16.63 28.02
CA TYR A 89 5.01 16.22 28.97
C TYR A 89 5.51 15.07 29.87
N GLY A 90 5.00 15.04 31.10
CA GLY A 90 5.26 13.92 32.01
C GLY A 90 4.48 12.64 31.66
N GLY A 91 4.81 11.53 32.30
CA GLY A 91 4.09 10.27 32.15
C GLY A 91 4.38 9.52 30.84
N CYS A 92 5.52 9.76 30.21
CA CYS A 92 5.86 9.20 28.90
C CYS A 92 6.72 7.93 28.94
N VAL A 93 6.95 7.34 30.12
CA VAL A 93 7.88 6.20 30.29
C VAL A 93 7.55 5.06 29.31
N HIS A 94 6.31 4.65 29.25
CA HIS A 94 5.91 3.50 28.42
C HIS A 94 5.72 3.84 26.93
N VAL A 95 5.29 5.04 26.59
CA VAL A 95 5.27 5.46 25.18
C VAL A 95 6.69 5.63 24.63
N ASP A 96 7.65 6.06 25.46
CA ASP A 96 9.06 6.09 25.09
C ASP A 96 9.61 4.68 24.80
N GLU A 97 9.22 3.68 25.57
CA GLU A 97 9.58 2.28 25.32
C GLU A 97 8.99 1.78 24.00
N ALA A 98 7.69 2.07 23.76
CA ALA A 98 7.00 1.67 22.54
C ALA A 98 7.62 2.32 21.28
N GLU A 99 7.92 3.63 21.35
CA GLU A 99 8.52 4.35 20.21
C GLU A 99 9.96 3.88 19.96
N ARG A 100 10.80 3.69 21.00
CA ARG A 100 12.16 3.14 20.86
C ARG A 100 12.13 1.73 20.23
N LEU A 101 11.24 0.86 20.70
CA LEU A 101 11.09 -0.49 20.14
C LEU A 101 10.69 -0.44 18.65
N THR A 102 9.79 0.48 18.28
CA THR A 102 9.37 0.66 16.89
C THR A 102 10.53 1.16 16.01
N ILE A 103 11.31 2.13 16.50
CA ILE A 103 12.53 2.63 15.84
C ILE A 103 13.53 1.50 15.64
N GLU A 104 13.82 0.72 16.67
CA GLU A 104 14.75 -0.40 16.62
C GLU A 104 14.34 -1.45 15.58
N ARG A 105 13.05 -1.84 15.59
CA ARG A 105 12.49 -2.78 14.62
C ARG A 105 12.59 -2.27 13.18
N ALA A 106 12.29 -1.00 12.96
CA ALA A 106 12.38 -0.38 11.63
C ALA A 106 13.83 -0.35 11.13
N LYS A 107 14.79 0.08 11.98
CA LYS A 107 16.22 0.09 11.64
C LYS A 107 16.72 -1.32 11.30
N LYS A 108 16.37 -2.31 12.10
CA LYS A 108 16.78 -3.71 11.89
C LYS A 108 16.19 -4.31 10.62
N LEU A 109 14.90 -4.09 10.36
CA LEU A 109 14.19 -4.67 9.21
C LEU A 109 14.73 -4.15 7.89
N PHE A 110 14.96 -2.84 7.79
CA PHE A 110 15.38 -2.19 6.55
C PHE A 110 16.89 -1.95 6.44
N GLY A 111 17.65 -2.13 7.53
CA GLY A 111 19.10 -1.88 7.55
C GLY A 111 19.43 -0.39 7.52
N ALA A 112 18.62 0.47 8.12
CA ALA A 112 18.77 1.92 8.08
C ALA A 112 19.58 2.45 9.27
N GLU A 113 20.34 3.53 9.03
CA GLU A 113 21.11 4.22 10.07
C GLU A 113 20.21 5.01 11.02
N TYR A 114 19.25 5.73 10.48
CA TYR A 114 18.31 6.58 11.20
C TYR A 114 16.88 6.39 10.72
N VAL A 115 15.91 6.50 11.64
CA VAL A 115 14.48 6.46 11.30
C VAL A 115 13.67 7.36 12.23
N ASN A 116 12.73 8.11 11.65
CA ASN A 116 11.67 8.80 12.36
C ASN A 116 10.33 8.09 12.08
N VAL A 117 9.66 7.62 13.14
CA VAL A 117 8.42 6.85 13.06
C VAL A 117 7.17 7.68 13.36
N GLN A 118 7.32 8.99 13.62
CA GLN A 118 6.22 9.88 13.99
C GLN A 118 5.36 10.40 12.82
N PRO A 119 5.76 10.42 11.53
CA PRO A 119 4.88 10.92 10.47
C PRO A 119 3.52 10.24 10.48
N HIS A 120 2.43 11.04 10.47
CA HIS A 120 1.06 10.56 10.52
C HIS A 120 0.63 9.90 9.20
N SER A 121 1.29 10.23 8.10
CA SER A 121 1.01 9.71 6.76
C SER A 121 2.25 9.71 5.88
N GLY A 122 2.19 9.02 4.72
CA GLY A 122 3.23 9.11 3.70
C GLY A 122 3.44 10.52 3.16
N SER A 123 2.37 11.30 2.99
CA SER A 123 2.47 12.70 2.55
C SER A 123 3.24 13.56 3.54
N GLN A 124 3.05 13.35 4.84
CA GLN A 124 3.81 14.05 5.87
C GLN A 124 5.25 13.54 5.98
N ALA A 125 5.49 12.26 5.71
CA ALA A 125 6.84 11.72 5.60
C ALA A 125 7.62 12.40 4.46
N ASN A 126 7.00 12.55 3.27
CA ASN A 126 7.59 13.26 2.14
C ASN A 126 7.80 14.75 2.46
N MET A 127 6.82 15.41 3.08
CA MET A 127 6.93 16.80 3.50
C MET A 127 8.10 17.01 4.49
N ALA A 128 8.31 16.08 5.41
CA ALA A 128 9.41 16.15 6.36
C ALA A 128 10.77 16.12 5.67
N VAL A 129 10.94 15.29 4.64
CA VAL A 129 12.18 15.28 3.83
C VAL A 129 12.35 16.61 3.09
N TYR A 130 11.32 17.08 2.39
CA TYR A 130 11.39 18.36 1.66
C TYR A 130 11.75 19.50 2.59
N ASN A 131 11.10 19.64 3.74
CA ASN A 131 11.41 20.67 4.73
C ASN A 131 12.81 20.52 5.34
N THR A 132 13.41 19.32 5.24
CA THR A 132 14.78 19.09 5.76
C THR A 132 15.84 19.66 4.83
N ILE A 133 15.66 19.57 3.52
CA ILE A 133 16.74 19.86 2.55
C ILE A 133 16.38 20.95 1.53
N LEU A 134 15.13 21.30 1.37
CA LEU A 134 14.66 22.27 0.37
C LEU A 134 14.21 23.59 1.01
N GLU A 135 14.30 24.66 0.23
CA GLU A 135 13.66 25.96 0.47
C GLU A 135 12.57 26.18 -0.61
N PRO A 136 11.54 26.99 -0.32
CA PRO A 136 10.52 27.31 -1.31
C PRO A 136 11.11 27.79 -2.65
N GLY A 137 10.65 27.20 -3.75
CA GLY A 137 11.13 27.48 -5.10
C GLY A 137 12.32 26.64 -5.55
N ASP A 138 12.92 25.80 -4.68
CA ASP A 138 13.96 24.86 -5.10
C ASP A 138 13.44 23.90 -6.16
N LYS A 139 14.28 23.56 -7.13
CA LYS A 139 13.98 22.61 -8.20
C LYS A 139 14.08 21.17 -7.71
N VAL A 140 13.09 20.38 -8.09
CA VAL A 140 12.99 18.95 -7.74
C VAL A 140 12.64 18.17 -9.01
N LEU A 141 13.33 17.08 -9.25
CA LEU A 141 12.98 16.13 -10.30
C LEU A 141 12.10 15.04 -9.73
N GLY A 142 10.91 14.82 -10.27
CA GLY A 142 9.94 13.85 -9.78
C GLY A 142 9.21 13.09 -10.89
N MET A 143 8.78 11.87 -10.62
CA MET A 143 8.04 11.08 -11.61
C MET A 143 6.66 11.72 -11.89
N ASP A 144 6.33 11.88 -13.16
CA ASP A 144 5.03 12.38 -13.60
C ASP A 144 3.88 11.51 -13.09
N LEU A 145 2.76 12.15 -12.74
CA LEU A 145 1.58 11.44 -12.23
C LEU A 145 1.02 10.43 -13.25
N ALA A 146 1.01 10.80 -14.53
CA ALA A 146 0.53 9.92 -15.60
C ALA A 146 1.48 8.74 -15.86
N ALA A 147 2.77 8.90 -15.54
CA ALA A 147 3.76 7.83 -15.61
C ALA A 147 3.78 6.93 -14.34
N GLY A 148 2.96 7.25 -13.34
CA GLY A 148 2.82 6.48 -12.11
C GLY A 148 3.29 7.17 -10.83
N GLY A 149 3.71 8.44 -10.87
CA GLY A 149 4.12 9.21 -9.71
C GLY A 149 3.02 9.37 -8.66
N HIS A 150 3.39 9.88 -7.49
CA HIS A 150 2.44 10.19 -6.42
C HIS A 150 2.10 11.69 -6.42
N LEU A 151 0.93 12.06 -5.86
CA LEU A 151 0.54 13.48 -5.74
C LEU A 151 1.61 14.36 -5.07
N THR A 152 2.29 13.82 -4.05
CA THR A 152 3.37 14.53 -3.35
C THR A 152 4.70 14.59 -4.11
N HIS A 153 4.74 14.07 -5.34
CA HIS A 153 5.89 14.18 -6.24
C HIS A 153 5.72 15.34 -7.25
N GLY A 154 5.08 16.43 -6.83
CA GLY A 154 5.02 17.66 -7.58
C GLY A 154 3.68 17.99 -8.25
N HIS A 155 2.59 17.28 -7.93
CA HIS A 155 1.29 17.62 -8.49
C HIS A 155 0.90 19.08 -8.15
N PRO A 156 0.44 19.91 -9.13
CA PRO A 156 0.22 21.35 -8.93
C PRO A 156 -0.77 21.71 -7.82
N LEU A 157 -1.73 20.86 -7.52
CA LEU A 157 -2.69 21.08 -6.43
C LEU A 157 -2.18 20.61 -5.06
N ASN A 158 -1.08 19.84 -5.04
CA ASN A 158 -0.46 19.36 -3.80
C ASN A 158 0.49 20.40 -3.22
N PHE A 159 0.75 20.33 -1.90
CA PHE A 159 1.72 21.21 -1.25
C PHE A 159 3.07 21.19 -1.95
N SER A 160 3.50 20.02 -2.45
CA SER A 160 4.80 19.86 -3.11
C SER A 160 4.93 20.72 -4.37
N GLY A 161 3.97 20.60 -5.30
CA GLY A 161 3.97 21.40 -6.53
C GLY A 161 3.60 22.89 -6.34
N ARG A 162 3.05 23.24 -5.16
CA ARG A 162 2.76 24.65 -4.79
C ARG A 162 3.96 25.34 -4.13
N THR A 163 4.87 24.59 -3.54
CA THR A 163 6.00 25.13 -2.77
C THR A 163 7.30 25.07 -3.54
N TYR A 164 7.49 24.03 -4.36
CA TYR A 164 8.73 23.75 -5.06
C TYR A 164 8.51 23.70 -6.58
N GLU A 165 9.58 23.93 -7.35
CA GLU A 165 9.54 23.81 -8.81
C GLU A 165 9.83 22.36 -9.21
N PHE A 166 8.77 21.59 -9.48
CA PHE A 166 8.91 20.21 -9.94
C PHE A 166 9.05 20.10 -11.44
N ILE A 167 10.07 19.37 -11.86
CA ILE A 167 10.34 18.99 -13.24
C ILE A 167 9.97 17.51 -13.36
N PRO A 168 8.96 17.15 -14.20
CA PRO A 168 8.53 15.78 -14.33
C PRO A 168 9.47 14.96 -15.19
N TYR A 169 9.73 13.71 -14.82
CA TYR A 169 10.28 12.69 -15.69
C TYR A 169 9.27 11.56 -15.92
N GLY A 170 9.42 10.85 -17.04
CA GLY A 170 8.45 9.85 -17.46
C GLY A 170 9.04 8.46 -17.66
N VAL A 171 8.38 7.72 -18.54
CA VAL A 171 8.75 6.38 -18.98
C VAL A 171 9.01 6.40 -20.49
N THR A 172 9.74 5.42 -21.00
CA THR A 172 9.92 5.22 -22.45
C THR A 172 8.58 4.91 -23.11
N LYS A 173 8.43 5.23 -24.38
CA LYS A 173 7.20 4.99 -25.13
C LYS A 173 7.04 3.51 -25.51
N GLU A 174 8.15 2.86 -25.77
CA GLU A 174 8.21 1.49 -26.27
C GLU A 174 7.98 0.47 -25.16
N GLU A 175 8.66 0.65 -24.04
CA GLU A 175 8.66 -0.34 -22.94
C GLU A 175 7.81 0.08 -21.74
N GLU A 176 7.45 1.37 -21.67
CA GLU A 176 6.72 1.97 -20.53
C GLU A 176 7.46 1.76 -19.20
N THR A 177 8.80 1.75 -19.26
CA THR A 177 9.71 1.71 -18.11
C THR A 177 10.40 3.05 -17.91
N ILE A 178 10.88 3.33 -16.69
CA ILE A 178 11.56 4.60 -16.38
C ILE A 178 12.68 4.85 -17.38
N ASP A 179 12.65 6.02 -18.02
CA ASP A 179 13.69 6.49 -18.92
C ASP A 179 14.84 7.11 -18.13
N TYR A 180 15.79 6.28 -17.70
CA TYR A 180 16.92 6.73 -16.88
C TYR A 180 17.86 7.69 -17.63
N ASP A 181 17.95 7.61 -18.96
CA ASP A 181 18.76 8.52 -19.75
C ASP A 181 18.10 9.91 -19.81
N GLU A 182 16.77 9.95 -19.90
CA GLU A 182 16.01 11.21 -19.80
C GLU A 182 16.11 11.79 -18.38
N VAL A 183 16.06 10.95 -17.32
CA VAL A 183 16.28 11.41 -15.94
C VAL A 183 17.66 12.03 -15.79
N GLU A 184 18.72 11.43 -16.36
CA GLU A 184 20.07 11.98 -16.32
C GLU A 184 20.16 13.30 -17.10
N ARG A 185 19.60 13.35 -18.29
CA ARG A 185 19.56 14.57 -19.12
C ARG A 185 18.89 15.73 -18.38
N LEU A 186 17.69 15.49 -17.83
CA LEU A 186 16.94 16.50 -17.07
C LEU A 186 17.69 16.95 -15.81
N ALA A 187 18.32 16.01 -15.08
CA ALA A 187 19.09 16.34 -13.89
C ALA A 187 20.30 17.23 -14.21
N LEU A 188 21.00 16.96 -15.30
CA LEU A 188 22.15 17.75 -15.74
C LEU A 188 21.74 19.11 -16.34
N GLU A 189 20.60 19.20 -16.99
CA GLU A 189 20.08 20.43 -17.59
C GLU A 189 19.53 21.41 -16.55
N HIS A 190 18.71 20.88 -15.61
CA HIS A 190 17.97 21.72 -14.68
C HIS A 190 18.65 21.91 -13.32
N HIS A 191 19.67 21.10 -13.00
CA HIS A 191 20.39 21.13 -11.72
C HIS A 191 19.43 21.12 -10.51
N PRO A 192 18.55 20.10 -10.36
CA PRO A 192 17.64 20.03 -9.24
C PRO A 192 18.41 19.83 -7.94
N LYS A 193 17.85 20.25 -6.83
CA LYS A 193 18.41 20.00 -5.50
C LYS A 193 18.11 18.60 -4.98
N LEU A 194 17.04 17.98 -5.55
CA LEU A 194 16.55 16.67 -5.15
C LEU A 194 15.98 15.92 -6.36
N ILE A 195 16.30 14.63 -6.47
CA ILE A 195 15.59 13.66 -7.29
C ILE A 195 14.68 12.84 -6.37
N VAL A 196 13.38 12.78 -6.68
CA VAL A 196 12.38 11.94 -6.00
C VAL A 196 12.06 10.75 -6.88
N ALA A 197 12.35 9.57 -6.39
CA ALA A 197 12.00 8.30 -7.03
C ALA A 197 10.92 7.55 -6.23
N GLY A 198 10.35 6.51 -6.83
CA GLY A 198 9.22 5.77 -6.28
C GLY A 198 7.92 6.12 -6.99
N ALA A 199 6.95 5.23 -6.91
CA ALA A 199 5.73 5.35 -7.69
C ALA A 199 4.52 4.74 -7.00
N SER A 200 3.33 5.24 -7.36
CA SER A 200 2.03 4.71 -6.94
C SER A 200 1.43 3.74 -7.94
N ALA A 201 1.84 3.83 -9.22
CA ALA A 201 1.27 3.08 -10.33
C ALA A 201 2.35 2.71 -11.37
N TYR A 202 3.44 2.14 -10.90
CA TYR A 202 4.53 1.65 -11.74
C TYR A 202 4.78 0.17 -11.43
N PRO A 203 4.56 -0.73 -12.40
CA PRO A 203 4.58 -2.17 -12.15
C PRO A 203 5.95 -2.83 -12.25
N ARG A 204 7.02 -2.10 -12.60
CA ARG A 204 8.35 -2.64 -12.82
C ARG A 204 9.32 -2.36 -11.69
N VAL A 205 10.44 -3.06 -11.69
CA VAL A 205 11.56 -2.79 -10.76
C VAL A 205 12.13 -1.41 -11.01
N ILE A 206 12.49 -0.70 -9.94
CA ILE A 206 13.19 0.58 -9.99
C ILE A 206 14.67 0.35 -9.70
N ASP A 207 15.54 0.83 -10.58
CA ASP A 207 17.01 0.77 -10.42
C ASP A 207 17.50 1.96 -9.57
N PHE A 208 17.60 1.72 -8.27
CA PHE A 208 18.06 2.73 -7.32
C PHE A 208 19.56 3.04 -7.45
N ALA A 209 20.36 2.07 -7.91
CA ALA A 209 21.79 2.26 -8.15
C ALA A 209 22.00 3.26 -9.30
N ARG A 210 21.27 3.09 -10.41
CA ARG A 210 21.33 4.02 -11.54
C ARG A 210 20.85 5.42 -11.15
N LEU A 211 19.79 5.54 -10.34
CA LEU A 211 19.34 6.84 -9.84
C LEU A 211 20.37 7.50 -8.91
N ARG A 212 21.10 6.74 -8.10
CA ARG A 212 22.19 7.28 -7.28
C ARG A 212 23.32 7.82 -8.15
N GLU A 213 23.75 7.08 -9.18
CA GLU A 213 24.76 7.56 -10.13
C GLU A 213 24.35 8.88 -10.80
N ILE A 214 23.08 8.99 -11.20
CA ILE A 214 22.55 10.23 -11.80
C ILE A 214 22.59 11.38 -10.80
N ALA A 215 22.13 11.12 -9.56
CA ALA A 215 22.11 12.15 -8.52
C ALA A 215 23.55 12.61 -8.14
N ASP A 216 24.51 11.69 -8.11
CA ASP A 216 25.92 12.01 -7.87
C ASP A 216 26.51 12.88 -8.99
N LYS A 217 26.23 12.55 -10.27
CA LYS A 217 26.65 13.36 -11.42
C LYS A 217 26.04 14.77 -11.39
N ALA A 218 24.76 14.88 -11.01
CA ALA A 218 24.07 16.17 -10.92
C ALA A 218 24.39 16.95 -9.65
N GLY A 219 25.06 16.33 -8.65
CA GLY A 219 25.37 16.94 -7.38
C GLY A 219 24.15 17.22 -6.51
N CYS A 220 23.13 16.36 -6.54
CA CYS A 220 21.87 16.53 -5.82
C CYS A 220 21.56 15.36 -4.88
N TYR A 221 20.58 15.57 -3.98
CA TYR A 221 20.09 14.51 -3.11
C TYR A 221 19.22 13.52 -3.87
N LEU A 222 19.15 12.28 -3.36
CA LEU A 222 18.22 11.25 -3.82
C LEU A 222 17.25 10.88 -2.68
N MET A 223 15.96 11.03 -2.92
CA MET A 223 14.90 10.53 -2.06
C MET A 223 14.15 9.42 -2.78
N VAL A 224 13.82 8.34 -2.07
CA VAL A 224 12.98 7.26 -2.59
C VAL A 224 11.74 7.10 -1.71
N ASP A 225 10.57 7.26 -2.31
CA ASP A 225 9.29 6.88 -1.69
C ASP A 225 9.00 5.41 -2.05
N MET A 226 9.29 4.50 -1.11
CA MET A 226 9.06 3.05 -1.30
C MET A 226 7.69 2.59 -0.82
N ALA A 227 6.74 3.49 -0.59
CA ALA A 227 5.45 3.18 0.06
C ALA A 227 4.74 1.98 -0.56
N HIS A 228 4.66 1.88 -1.88
CA HIS A 228 3.99 0.76 -2.55
C HIS A 228 4.74 -0.57 -2.45
N ILE A 229 6.07 -0.53 -2.45
CA ILE A 229 6.92 -1.71 -2.49
C ILE A 229 7.56 -2.06 -1.14
N ALA A 230 7.24 -1.33 -0.06
CA ALA A 230 7.90 -1.49 1.24
C ALA A 230 7.82 -2.93 1.79
N GLY A 231 6.71 -3.63 1.58
CA GLY A 231 6.58 -5.05 1.95
C GLY A 231 7.52 -5.95 1.15
N LEU A 232 7.67 -5.71 -0.16
CA LEU A 232 8.59 -6.46 -1.02
C LEU A 232 10.05 -6.18 -0.64
N VAL A 233 10.38 -4.93 -0.31
CA VAL A 233 11.73 -4.56 0.18
C VAL A 233 12.01 -5.23 1.53
N ALA A 234 11.06 -5.23 2.47
CA ALA A 234 11.18 -5.91 3.76
C ALA A 234 11.38 -7.42 3.60
N ALA A 235 10.68 -8.05 2.66
CA ALA A 235 10.79 -9.47 2.31
C ALA A 235 12.03 -9.80 1.44
N LYS A 236 12.81 -8.80 1.03
CA LYS A 236 13.97 -8.95 0.12
C LYS A 236 13.60 -9.50 -1.27
N LEU A 237 12.40 -9.17 -1.75
CA LEU A 237 11.87 -9.54 -3.07
C LEU A 237 11.88 -8.37 -4.07
N HIS A 238 12.32 -7.20 -3.63
CA HIS A 238 12.61 -6.03 -4.45
C HIS A 238 13.91 -5.40 -3.92
N PRO A 239 14.75 -4.80 -4.78
CA PRO A 239 15.94 -4.07 -4.35
C PRO A 239 15.60 -3.03 -3.28
N SER A 240 16.47 -2.91 -2.26
CA SER A 240 16.32 -1.89 -1.22
C SER A 240 16.87 -0.54 -1.68
N PRO A 241 16.13 0.57 -1.48
CA PRO A 241 16.64 1.90 -1.75
C PRO A 241 17.60 2.42 -0.66
N ILE A 242 17.59 1.81 0.53
CA ILE A 242 18.35 2.31 1.70
C ILE A 242 19.84 2.52 1.42
N PRO A 243 20.57 1.63 0.72
CA PRO A 243 22.00 1.84 0.46
C PRO A 243 22.30 2.99 -0.51
N TYR A 244 21.31 3.43 -1.29
CA TYR A 244 21.50 4.37 -2.40
C TYR A 244 20.95 5.78 -2.12
N ALA A 245 19.87 5.88 -1.36
CA ALA A 245 19.17 7.13 -1.14
C ALA A 245 19.69 7.88 0.11
N ASP A 246 19.66 9.20 0.06
CA ASP A 246 19.92 10.05 1.23
C ASP A 246 18.72 10.01 2.19
N PHE A 247 17.50 9.91 1.61
CA PHE A 247 16.24 9.76 2.34
C PHE A 247 15.38 8.68 1.71
N VAL A 248 14.73 7.88 2.54
CA VAL A 248 13.71 6.93 2.11
C VAL A 248 12.46 7.17 2.92
N THR A 249 11.32 7.28 2.25
CA THR A 249 10.01 7.39 2.91
C THR A 249 9.16 6.16 2.63
N THR A 250 8.22 5.88 3.51
CA THR A 250 7.24 4.84 3.29
C THR A 250 5.94 5.14 4.02
N THR A 251 4.86 4.53 3.53
CA THR A 251 3.67 4.26 4.33
C THR A 251 3.78 2.90 4.99
N THR A 252 2.98 2.67 6.04
CA THR A 252 2.96 1.38 6.74
C THR A 252 1.79 0.48 6.36
N HIS A 253 0.78 1.00 5.63
CA HIS A 253 -0.52 0.36 5.42
C HIS A 253 -0.76 -0.26 4.05
N LYS A 254 0.25 -0.31 3.16
CA LYS A 254 0.12 -0.92 1.82
C LYS A 254 0.68 -2.35 1.85
N THR A 255 1.69 -2.65 1.04
CA THR A 255 2.31 -3.99 1.05
C THR A 255 2.93 -4.36 2.39
N LEU A 256 3.35 -3.38 3.21
CA LEU A 256 3.88 -3.64 4.56
C LEU A 256 2.80 -4.14 5.55
N ARG A 257 1.51 -4.01 5.22
CA ARG A 257 0.37 -4.60 5.95
C ARG A 257 0.21 -4.11 7.40
N GLY A 258 0.51 -2.83 7.65
CA GLY A 258 0.43 -2.22 8.99
C GLY A 258 -0.66 -1.15 9.12
N PRO A 259 -0.62 -0.37 10.21
CA PRO A 259 -1.55 0.73 10.42
C PRO A 259 -1.34 1.85 9.42
N ARG A 260 -2.34 2.70 9.21
CA ARG A 260 -2.19 3.91 8.40
C ARG A 260 -1.23 4.88 9.08
N GLY A 261 -0.12 5.16 8.42
CA GLY A 261 0.94 6.02 8.94
C GLY A 261 2.11 6.11 7.95
N GLY A 262 3.14 6.87 8.31
CA GLY A 262 4.38 7.00 7.55
C GLY A 262 5.63 6.82 8.40
N MET A 263 6.76 6.60 7.76
CA MET A 263 8.09 6.60 8.36
C MET A 263 9.08 7.26 7.39
N VAL A 264 10.15 7.83 7.95
CA VAL A 264 11.26 8.39 7.17
C VAL A 264 12.56 7.77 7.66
N PHE A 265 13.35 7.30 6.73
CA PHE A 265 14.71 6.81 6.95
C PHE A 265 15.69 7.77 6.32
N CYS A 266 16.84 7.96 6.93
CA CYS A 266 17.93 8.78 6.37
C CYS A 266 19.29 8.32 6.89
N LYS A 267 20.36 8.92 6.35
CA LYS A 267 21.70 8.83 6.94
C LYS A 267 21.70 9.52 8.29
N GLU A 268 22.54 9.06 9.22
CA GLU A 268 22.63 9.57 10.59
C GLU A 268 22.86 11.09 10.66
N GLU A 269 23.61 11.65 9.73
CA GLU A 269 23.93 13.09 9.67
C GLU A 269 22.69 13.99 9.54
N PHE A 270 21.62 13.50 8.90
CA PHE A 270 20.38 14.25 8.72
C PHE A 270 19.39 14.07 9.87
N GLY A 271 19.58 13.05 10.72
CA GLY A 271 18.58 12.61 11.69
C GLY A 271 18.06 13.72 12.59
N LYS A 272 18.95 14.49 13.23
CA LYS A 272 18.55 15.60 14.12
C LYS A 272 17.76 16.70 13.39
N LYS A 273 18.15 17.01 12.16
CA LYS A 273 17.46 18.03 11.37
C LYS A 273 16.08 17.52 10.94
N LEU A 274 16.00 16.27 10.49
CA LEU A 274 14.75 15.60 10.15
C LEU A 274 13.77 15.60 11.34
N ASP A 275 14.23 15.20 12.53
CA ASP A 275 13.40 15.21 13.74
C ASP A 275 12.82 16.58 14.01
N SER A 276 13.64 17.64 13.93
CA SER A 276 13.17 19.02 14.14
C SER A 276 12.14 19.47 13.09
N ARG A 277 12.18 18.90 11.89
CA ARG A 277 11.22 19.19 10.80
C ARG A 277 9.91 18.39 10.93
N VAL A 278 9.96 17.22 11.56
CA VAL A 278 8.76 16.51 11.96
C VAL A 278 8.12 17.18 13.17
N PHE A 279 8.84 17.27 14.27
CA PHE A 279 8.39 17.97 15.48
C PHE A 279 9.48 18.92 15.98
N PRO A 280 9.18 20.20 16.20
CA PRO A 280 7.88 20.88 16.09
C PRO A 280 7.58 21.45 14.68
N GLY A 281 8.39 21.12 13.65
CA GLY A 281 8.35 21.82 12.37
C GLY A 281 7.04 21.62 11.59
N MET A 282 6.39 20.46 11.70
CA MET A 282 5.23 20.10 10.88
C MET A 282 4.09 19.47 11.69
N GLN A 283 4.42 18.71 12.73
CA GLN A 283 3.47 18.01 13.60
C GLN A 283 3.57 18.47 15.03
N GLY A 284 2.50 18.26 15.83
CA GLY A 284 2.47 18.35 17.28
C GLY A 284 2.60 16.96 17.92
N GLY A 285 1.65 16.59 18.80
CA GLY A 285 1.67 15.31 19.50
C GLY A 285 1.66 14.10 18.55
N PRO A 286 2.57 13.16 18.72
CA PRO A 286 2.60 11.94 17.93
C PRO A 286 1.43 11.03 18.27
N LEU A 287 1.04 10.17 17.31
CA LEU A 287 -0.03 9.17 17.48
C LEU A 287 0.57 7.89 18.08
N GLU A 288 0.76 7.85 19.39
CA GLU A 288 1.49 6.76 20.06
C GLU A 288 0.84 5.38 19.86
N HIS A 289 -0.49 5.31 19.78
CA HIS A 289 -1.21 4.09 19.44
C HIS A 289 -0.93 3.61 18.01
N VAL A 290 -0.72 4.52 17.07
CA VAL A 290 -0.31 4.19 15.69
C VAL A 290 1.17 3.79 15.65
N ILE A 291 2.04 4.48 16.39
CA ILE A 291 3.48 4.15 16.48
C ILE A 291 3.66 2.74 17.04
N ALA A 292 2.95 2.40 18.12
CA ALA A 292 2.98 1.05 18.69
C ALA A 292 2.47 -0.01 17.69
N ALA A 293 1.40 0.31 16.95
CA ALA A 293 0.88 -0.58 15.90
C ALA A 293 1.86 -0.73 14.72
N LYS A 294 2.64 0.32 14.36
CA LYS A 294 3.78 0.20 13.43
C LYS A 294 4.81 -0.78 13.99
N GLY A 295 5.08 -0.73 15.29
CA GLY A 295 5.99 -1.67 15.97
C GLY A 295 5.54 -3.13 15.84
N VAL A 296 4.24 -3.43 15.95
CA VAL A 296 3.68 -4.77 15.72
C VAL A 296 3.85 -5.17 14.24
N CYS A 297 3.44 -4.31 13.32
CA CYS A 297 3.59 -4.54 11.88
C CYS A 297 5.05 -4.86 11.48
N LEU A 298 6.02 -4.12 12.01
CA LEU A 298 7.45 -4.34 11.72
C LEU A 298 7.95 -5.67 12.29
N TRP A 299 7.41 -6.11 13.42
CA TRP A 299 7.69 -7.43 13.96
C TRP A 299 7.11 -8.52 13.06
N GLU A 300 5.85 -8.41 12.64
CA GLU A 300 5.23 -9.32 11.68
C GLU A 300 6.03 -9.39 10.38
N ALA A 301 6.41 -8.23 9.84
CA ALA A 301 7.20 -8.15 8.60
C ALA A 301 8.62 -8.74 8.70
N SER A 302 9.12 -8.95 9.92
CA SER A 302 10.41 -9.61 10.17
C SER A 302 10.33 -11.13 10.28
N GLN A 303 9.11 -11.72 10.29
CA GLN A 303 8.93 -13.15 10.40
C GLN A 303 9.02 -13.85 9.03
N PRO A 304 9.41 -15.14 8.98
CA PRO A 304 9.48 -15.90 7.73
C PRO A 304 8.16 -15.94 6.96
N GLU A 305 7.03 -16.02 7.66
CA GLU A 305 5.68 -16.07 7.09
C GLU A 305 5.33 -14.83 6.27
N PHE A 306 5.91 -13.69 6.62
CA PHE A 306 5.73 -12.46 5.83
C PHE A 306 6.42 -12.54 4.47
N LYS A 307 7.56 -13.21 4.39
CA LYS A 307 8.23 -13.46 3.11
C LYS A 307 7.40 -14.39 2.23
N GLU A 308 6.86 -15.47 2.81
CA GLU A 308 5.96 -16.40 2.09
C GLU A 308 4.72 -15.67 1.58
N TYR A 309 4.14 -14.78 2.40
CA TYR A 309 3.03 -13.91 1.98
C TYR A 309 3.40 -13.03 0.79
N MET A 310 4.56 -12.37 0.80
CA MET A 310 4.99 -11.51 -0.31
C MET A 310 5.33 -12.32 -1.57
N GLU A 311 5.88 -13.51 -1.45
CA GLU A 311 6.08 -14.44 -2.58
C GLU A 311 4.73 -14.84 -3.19
N GLN A 312 3.71 -15.09 -2.36
CA GLN A 312 2.37 -15.39 -2.85
C GLN A 312 1.72 -14.18 -3.54
N VAL A 313 1.96 -12.96 -3.04
CA VAL A 313 1.51 -11.72 -3.72
C VAL A 313 2.05 -11.64 -5.15
N LEU A 314 3.33 -11.97 -5.35
CA LEU A 314 3.96 -11.97 -6.67
C LEU A 314 3.41 -13.07 -7.56
N LYS A 315 3.15 -14.28 -7.05
CA LYS A 315 2.51 -15.36 -7.82
C LYS A 315 1.11 -14.95 -8.28
N ASN A 316 0.33 -14.39 -7.38
CA ASN A 316 -1.04 -13.98 -7.65
C ASN A 316 -1.11 -12.87 -8.72
N VAL A 317 -0.17 -11.92 -8.73
CA VAL A 317 -0.15 -10.90 -9.78
C VAL A 317 0.18 -11.51 -11.15
N GLN A 318 1.05 -12.53 -11.22
CA GLN A 318 1.36 -13.21 -12.48
C GLN A 318 0.15 -13.96 -13.04
N VAL A 319 -0.71 -14.51 -12.19
CA VAL A 319 -1.99 -15.11 -12.64
C VAL A 319 -2.83 -14.08 -13.39
N LEU A 320 -3.03 -12.89 -12.81
CA LEU A 320 -3.79 -11.82 -13.47
C LEU A 320 -3.14 -11.35 -14.76
N VAL A 321 -1.80 -11.16 -14.77
CA VAL A 321 -1.04 -10.79 -15.99
C VAL A 321 -1.29 -11.81 -17.10
N THR A 322 -1.18 -13.10 -16.79
CA THR A 322 -1.38 -14.19 -17.75
C THR A 322 -2.81 -14.19 -18.29
N LYS A 323 -3.82 -14.11 -17.41
CA LYS A 323 -5.24 -14.10 -17.79
C LYS A 323 -5.57 -12.94 -18.75
N PHE A 324 -5.11 -11.73 -18.43
CA PHE A 324 -5.41 -10.59 -19.30
C PHE A 324 -4.68 -10.65 -20.65
N LYS A 325 -3.45 -11.18 -20.68
CA LYS A 325 -2.75 -11.44 -21.95
C LYS A 325 -3.42 -12.51 -22.79
N GLU A 326 -3.90 -13.60 -22.18
CA GLU A 326 -4.68 -14.65 -22.87
C GLU A 326 -5.98 -14.10 -23.47
N ALA A 327 -6.59 -13.12 -22.81
CA ALA A 327 -7.75 -12.38 -23.31
C ALA A 327 -7.40 -11.30 -24.37
N ASN A 328 -6.12 -11.18 -24.75
CA ASN A 328 -5.58 -10.13 -25.63
C ASN A 328 -5.77 -8.71 -25.09
N TRP A 329 -5.82 -8.53 -23.77
CA TRP A 329 -5.85 -7.21 -23.17
C TRP A 329 -4.47 -6.60 -23.04
N ARG A 330 -4.40 -5.29 -23.21
CA ARG A 330 -3.16 -4.55 -23.05
C ARG A 330 -2.84 -4.33 -21.58
N VAL A 331 -1.78 -5.01 -21.10
CA VAL A 331 -1.18 -4.78 -19.79
C VAL A 331 -0.03 -3.80 -19.97
N VAL A 332 -0.07 -2.68 -19.27
CA VAL A 332 0.96 -1.62 -19.33
C VAL A 332 2.33 -2.20 -18.99
N SER A 333 3.37 -1.79 -19.69
CA SER A 333 4.74 -2.32 -19.65
C SER A 333 4.86 -3.84 -19.87
N GLY A 334 3.83 -4.47 -20.42
CA GLY A 334 3.82 -5.90 -20.73
C GLY A 334 3.80 -6.82 -19.50
N GLY A 335 3.54 -6.34 -18.28
CA GLY A 335 3.44 -7.21 -17.09
C GLY A 335 3.75 -6.49 -15.78
N SER A 336 4.14 -7.26 -14.75
CA SER A 336 4.46 -6.72 -13.43
C SER A 336 5.58 -7.51 -12.74
N ASP A 337 6.44 -6.79 -12.03
CA ASP A 337 7.49 -7.32 -11.16
C ASP A 337 7.17 -7.08 -9.67
N ASN A 338 6.00 -6.50 -9.37
CA ASN A 338 5.59 -6.19 -8.00
C ASN A 338 4.12 -6.60 -7.72
N HIS A 339 3.44 -5.96 -6.78
CA HIS A 339 2.11 -6.34 -6.30
C HIS A 339 0.95 -5.77 -7.11
N LEU A 340 1.20 -4.96 -8.12
CA LEU A 340 0.15 -4.28 -8.90
C LEU A 340 0.33 -4.45 -10.40
N ILE A 341 -0.77 -4.33 -11.13
CA ILE A 341 -0.79 -4.22 -12.59
C ILE A 341 -1.65 -3.04 -13.03
N LEU A 342 -1.35 -2.53 -14.21
CA LEU A 342 -2.17 -1.56 -14.92
C LEU A 342 -2.72 -2.21 -16.19
N VAL A 343 -4.02 -2.08 -16.41
CA VAL A 343 -4.70 -2.58 -17.62
C VAL A 343 -5.26 -1.39 -18.39
N ASP A 344 -4.90 -1.28 -19.66
CA ASP A 344 -5.47 -0.30 -20.57
C ASP A 344 -6.81 -0.83 -21.09
N THR A 345 -7.89 -0.42 -20.44
CA THR A 345 -9.25 -0.83 -20.80
C THR A 345 -9.75 -0.12 -22.04
N MET A 346 -9.21 1.08 -22.36
CA MET A 346 -9.56 1.79 -23.56
C MET A 346 -9.04 1.06 -24.81
N ALA A 347 -7.77 0.68 -24.82
CA ALA A 347 -7.19 -0.06 -25.95
C ALA A 347 -7.73 -1.49 -26.05
N SER A 348 -8.05 -2.13 -24.92
CA SER A 348 -8.50 -3.53 -24.88
C SER A 348 -9.97 -3.69 -25.23
N LEU A 349 -10.83 -2.79 -24.78
CA LEU A 349 -12.29 -2.94 -24.78
C LEU A 349 -13.04 -1.70 -25.29
N ASN A 350 -12.35 -0.63 -25.68
CA ASN A 350 -12.94 0.69 -25.97
C ASN A 350 -13.79 1.20 -24.77
N MET A 351 -13.35 0.90 -23.55
CA MET A 351 -14.02 1.23 -22.30
C MET A 351 -13.12 2.11 -21.45
N THR A 352 -13.65 3.22 -20.92
CA THR A 352 -12.87 4.09 -20.03
C THR A 352 -12.59 3.43 -18.69
N GLY A 353 -11.52 3.85 -18.00
CA GLY A 353 -11.24 3.36 -16.65
C GLY A 353 -12.38 3.62 -15.67
N LYS A 354 -13.12 4.74 -15.85
CA LYS A 354 -14.29 5.07 -15.01
C LYS A 354 -15.45 4.10 -15.21
N GLU A 355 -15.72 3.68 -16.43
CA GLU A 355 -16.76 2.70 -16.73
C GLU A 355 -16.38 1.33 -16.18
N ALA A 356 -15.13 0.91 -16.39
CA ALA A 356 -14.60 -0.35 -15.87
C ALA A 356 -14.63 -0.41 -14.32
N GLU A 357 -14.14 0.64 -13.64
CA GLU A 357 -14.21 0.76 -12.17
C GLU A 357 -15.65 0.59 -11.66
N LYS A 358 -16.62 1.25 -12.31
CA LYS A 358 -18.04 1.17 -11.92
C LYS A 358 -18.62 -0.22 -12.08
N LEU A 359 -18.41 -0.88 -13.22
CA LEU A 359 -18.92 -2.23 -13.47
C LEU A 359 -18.32 -3.26 -12.51
N LEU A 360 -17.02 -3.16 -12.23
CA LEU A 360 -16.35 -4.05 -11.27
C LEU A 360 -16.87 -3.82 -9.85
N ASP A 361 -17.12 -2.58 -9.43
CA ASP A 361 -17.71 -2.29 -8.12
C ASP A 361 -19.13 -2.89 -8.00
N GLU A 362 -19.96 -2.82 -9.06
CA GLU A 362 -21.24 -3.47 -9.12
C GLU A 362 -21.13 -5.00 -9.02
N ALA A 363 -20.06 -5.60 -9.53
CA ALA A 363 -19.74 -7.02 -9.38
C ALA A 363 -19.14 -7.39 -8.01
N GLY A 364 -18.93 -6.42 -7.12
CA GLY A 364 -18.28 -6.65 -5.83
C GLY A 364 -16.75 -6.84 -5.93
N ILE A 365 -16.15 -6.34 -7.00
CA ILE A 365 -14.69 -6.32 -7.23
C ILE A 365 -14.23 -4.87 -7.16
N THR A 366 -13.57 -4.49 -6.06
CA THR A 366 -13.17 -3.10 -5.80
C THR A 366 -11.78 -2.84 -6.36
N CYS A 367 -11.68 -1.91 -7.30
CA CYS A 367 -10.42 -1.43 -7.87
C CYS A 367 -10.46 0.10 -8.04
N ASN A 368 -9.45 0.70 -8.64
CA ASN A 368 -9.51 2.11 -9.01
C ASN A 368 -9.20 2.33 -10.48
N LYS A 369 -9.95 3.26 -11.12
CA LYS A 369 -9.51 3.84 -12.37
C LYS A 369 -8.15 4.49 -12.21
N ASN A 370 -7.32 4.41 -13.23
CA ASN A 370 -5.96 4.94 -13.20
C ASN A 370 -5.55 5.50 -14.55
N THR A 371 -4.83 6.61 -14.53
CA THR A 371 -4.11 7.07 -15.71
C THR A 371 -3.06 6.04 -16.11
N ILE A 372 -2.80 5.94 -17.40
CA ILE A 372 -1.73 5.11 -17.95
C ILE A 372 -0.68 6.02 -18.60
N PRO A 373 0.55 5.53 -18.83
CA PRO A 373 1.52 6.30 -19.60
C PRO A 373 0.94 6.79 -20.93
N PHE A 374 1.26 8.04 -21.30
CA PHE A 374 0.77 8.71 -22.52
C PHE A 374 -0.76 8.85 -22.57
N GLU A 375 -1.38 9.07 -21.41
CA GLU A 375 -2.82 9.19 -21.22
C GLU A 375 -3.47 10.21 -22.16
N THR A 376 -4.56 9.80 -22.80
CA THR A 376 -5.33 10.64 -23.74
C THR A 376 -6.67 11.10 -23.18
N GLN A 377 -7.12 10.48 -22.09
CA GLN A 377 -8.38 10.82 -21.44
C GLN A 377 -8.18 11.88 -20.33
N LYS A 378 -9.27 12.52 -19.93
CA LYS A 378 -9.24 13.45 -18.79
C LYS A 378 -8.95 12.70 -17.48
N PRO A 379 -8.30 13.34 -16.48
CA PRO A 379 -7.90 12.68 -15.21
C PRO A 379 -9.02 11.99 -14.42
N PHE A 380 -10.28 12.46 -14.55
CA PHE A 380 -11.45 11.84 -13.90
C PHE A 380 -12.12 10.72 -14.71
N VAL A 381 -11.64 10.48 -15.93
CA VAL A 381 -12.14 9.44 -16.85
C VAL A 381 -11.16 8.30 -16.93
N THR A 382 -9.92 8.57 -17.28
CA THR A 382 -8.76 7.68 -17.46
C THR A 382 -8.96 6.60 -18.54
N SER A 383 -7.86 6.06 -19.03
CA SER A 383 -7.89 4.96 -20.02
C SER A 383 -7.71 3.58 -19.40
N GLY A 384 -7.39 3.50 -18.12
CA GLY A 384 -7.10 2.22 -17.48
C GLY A 384 -7.61 2.07 -16.05
N ILE A 385 -7.37 0.86 -15.54
CA ILE A 385 -7.59 0.49 -14.14
C ILE A 385 -6.30 -0.03 -13.53
N ARG A 386 -6.15 0.16 -12.21
CA ARG A 386 -5.08 -0.40 -11.42
C ARG A 386 -5.62 -1.49 -10.50
N LEU A 387 -4.96 -2.65 -10.50
CA LEU A 387 -5.31 -3.81 -9.68
C LEU A 387 -4.10 -4.21 -8.84
N GLY A 388 -4.32 -4.55 -7.58
CA GLY A 388 -3.29 -5.04 -6.67
C GLY A 388 -3.70 -6.35 -6.01
N THR A 389 -2.74 -7.20 -5.71
CA THR A 389 -3.03 -8.54 -5.17
C THR A 389 -2.78 -8.66 -3.66
N ALA A 390 -2.18 -7.65 -3.02
CA ALA A 390 -1.74 -7.72 -1.62
C ALA A 390 -2.89 -7.97 -0.63
N ALA A 391 -4.02 -7.26 -0.77
CA ALA A 391 -5.14 -7.35 0.16
C ALA A 391 -5.78 -8.75 0.17
N MET A 392 -6.10 -9.30 -0.99
CA MET A 392 -6.73 -10.62 -1.05
C MET A 392 -5.76 -11.76 -0.72
N THR A 393 -4.47 -11.59 -1.02
CA THR A 393 -3.44 -12.53 -0.54
C THR A 393 -3.37 -12.55 0.99
N SER A 394 -3.50 -11.38 1.67
CA SER A 394 -3.59 -11.32 3.13
C SER A 394 -4.77 -12.09 3.70
N ARG A 395 -5.86 -12.19 2.96
CA ARG A 395 -7.04 -13.00 3.31
C ARG A 395 -6.89 -14.50 3.02
N GLY A 396 -5.79 -14.91 2.37
CA GLY A 396 -5.49 -16.30 2.05
C GLY A 396 -5.80 -16.71 0.62
N PHE A 397 -6.10 -15.78 -0.30
CA PHE A 397 -6.26 -16.07 -1.72
C PHE A 397 -4.93 -16.51 -2.33
N LYS A 398 -4.99 -17.54 -3.15
CA LYS A 398 -3.87 -18.09 -3.91
C LYS A 398 -4.20 -18.07 -5.41
N GLU A 399 -3.39 -18.74 -6.20
CA GLU A 399 -3.50 -18.74 -7.65
C GLU A 399 -4.90 -19.15 -8.14
N GLU A 400 -5.51 -20.20 -7.55
CA GLU A 400 -6.84 -20.67 -7.94
C GLU A 400 -7.95 -19.62 -7.74
N GLU A 401 -7.90 -18.86 -6.64
CA GLU A 401 -8.85 -17.78 -6.40
C GLU A 401 -8.61 -16.62 -7.36
N PHE A 402 -7.33 -16.28 -7.62
CA PHE A 402 -7.01 -15.23 -8.59
C PHE A 402 -7.31 -15.61 -10.04
N GLU A 403 -7.28 -16.88 -10.41
CA GLU A 403 -7.81 -17.34 -11.70
C GLU A 403 -9.31 -17.05 -11.85
N LYS A 404 -10.09 -17.32 -10.79
CA LYS A 404 -11.53 -17.00 -10.79
C LYS A 404 -11.76 -15.49 -10.87
N VAL A 405 -11.00 -14.72 -10.07
CA VAL A 405 -11.08 -13.24 -10.08
C VAL A 405 -10.74 -12.69 -11.45
N GLY A 406 -9.66 -13.17 -12.09
CA GLY A 406 -9.27 -12.76 -13.44
C GLY A 406 -10.37 -13.08 -14.49
N ASN A 407 -10.96 -14.27 -14.40
CA ASN A 407 -12.06 -14.66 -15.28
C ASN A 407 -13.28 -13.76 -15.06
N TRP A 408 -13.68 -13.46 -13.83
CA TRP A 408 -14.80 -12.55 -13.54
C TRP A 408 -14.56 -11.13 -14.03
N ILE A 409 -13.33 -10.61 -13.90
CA ILE A 409 -12.99 -9.29 -14.44
C ILE A 409 -13.14 -9.28 -15.97
N ILE A 410 -12.64 -10.31 -16.65
CA ILE A 410 -12.75 -10.45 -18.11
C ILE A 410 -14.23 -10.55 -18.53
N ASP A 411 -14.99 -11.40 -17.88
CA ASP A 411 -16.41 -11.63 -18.15
C ASP A 411 -17.22 -10.32 -18.00
N VAL A 412 -17.11 -9.67 -16.83
CA VAL A 412 -17.87 -8.45 -16.50
C VAL A 412 -17.55 -7.32 -17.47
N LEU A 413 -16.28 -7.10 -17.77
CA LEU A 413 -15.88 -5.98 -18.62
C LEU A 413 -16.09 -6.26 -20.11
N THR A 414 -16.10 -7.53 -20.53
CA THR A 414 -16.39 -7.93 -21.92
C THR A 414 -17.89 -7.87 -22.20
N ASP A 415 -18.74 -8.30 -21.28
CA ASP A 415 -20.20 -8.18 -21.36
C ASP A 415 -20.64 -6.71 -21.27
N GLY A 416 -20.05 -5.94 -20.34
CA GLY A 416 -20.26 -4.49 -20.20
C GLY A 416 -21.61 -4.10 -19.60
N THR A 417 -22.41 -5.04 -19.05
CA THR A 417 -23.72 -4.74 -18.49
C THR A 417 -23.76 -4.84 -16.96
N SER A 418 -24.57 -3.98 -16.34
CA SER A 418 -24.82 -4.03 -14.89
C SER A 418 -25.56 -5.30 -14.48
N GLU A 419 -26.37 -5.89 -15.36
CA GLU A 419 -27.10 -7.12 -15.08
C GLU A 419 -26.15 -8.29 -14.87
N HIS A 420 -25.20 -8.49 -15.80
CA HIS A 420 -24.18 -9.52 -15.67
C HIS A 420 -23.25 -9.27 -14.46
N ALA A 421 -22.85 -8.03 -14.21
CA ALA A 421 -22.08 -7.66 -13.03
C ALA A 421 -22.78 -8.10 -11.72
N HIS A 422 -24.08 -7.91 -11.60
CA HIS A 422 -24.86 -8.36 -10.44
C HIS A 422 -24.99 -9.89 -10.33
N GLU A 423 -24.92 -10.63 -11.45
CA GLU A 423 -24.85 -12.09 -11.41
C GLU A 423 -23.50 -12.57 -10.87
N VAL A 424 -22.40 -12.02 -11.39
CA VAL A 424 -21.04 -12.32 -10.95
C VAL A 424 -20.84 -11.98 -9.47
N LYS A 425 -21.49 -10.91 -8.97
CA LYS A 425 -21.45 -10.55 -7.54
C LYS A 425 -21.84 -11.69 -6.61
N LYS A 426 -22.80 -12.50 -6.99
CA LYS A 426 -23.23 -13.64 -6.16
C LYS A 426 -22.12 -14.68 -6.01
N GLU A 427 -21.38 -14.95 -7.09
CA GLU A 427 -20.24 -15.87 -7.05
C GLU A 427 -19.04 -15.26 -6.30
N VAL A 428 -18.78 -13.96 -6.46
CA VAL A 428 -17.80 -13.21 -5.67
C VAL A 428 -18.09 -13.35 -4.18
N GLN A 429 -19.31 -13.08 -3.74
CA GLN A 429 -19.72 -13.18 -2.34
C GLN A 429 -19.64 -14.61 -1.80
N LYS A 430 -19.94 -15.60 -2.62
CA LYS A 430 -19.83 -17.02 -2.26
C LYS A 430 -18.37 -17.40 -2.04
N LEU A 431 -17.45 -16.94 -2.88
CA LEU A 431 -16.02 -17.20 -2.70
C LEU A 431 -15.47 -16.45 -1.47
N THR A 432 -15.68 -15.14 -1.39
CA THR A 432 -15.10 -14.30 -0.33
C THR A 432 -15.60 -14.67 1.07
N SER A 433 -16.83 -15.19 1.19
CA SER A 433 -17.39 -15.65 2.47
C SER A 433 -16.64 -16.85 3.08
N GLN A 434 -15.81 -17.53 2.29
CA GLN A 434 -15.00 -18.68 2.76
C GLN A 434 -13.69 -18.23 3.39
N PHE A 435 -13.32 -16.95 3.23
CA PHE A 435 -12.07 -16.37 3.72
C PHE A 435 -12.35 -15.31 4.77
N PRO A 436 -11.55 -15.21 5.85
CA PRO A 436 -11.70 -14.16 6.84
C PRO A 436 -11.36 -12.79 6.25
N ALA A 437 -11.95 -11.72 6.80
CA ALA A 437 -11.64 -10.34 6.40
C ALA A 437 -10.55 -9.74 7.29
N GLU A 438 -9.45 -10.49 7.46
CA GLU A 438 -8.25 -10.09 8.22
C GLU A 438 -7.04 -10.85 7.69
N ALA A 439 -5.84 -10.34 7.98
CA ALA A 439 -4.62 -11.03 7.59
C ALA A 439 -4.52 -12.39 8.25
N GLN A 440 -4.15 -13.38 7.45
CA GLN A 440 -3.73 -14.69 7.94
C GLN A 440 -2.20 -14.66 8.12
N LEU A 441 -1.75 -15.06 9.31
CA LEU A 441 -0.32 -15.18 9.64
C LEU A 441 0.13 -16.63 9.52
#